data_4ce334b97e9f70fb396d967670e0ad21
#
_entry.id   4ce334b97e9f70fb396d967670e0ad21
#
_cell.length_a   1.000
_cell.length_b   1.000
_cell.length_c   1.000
_cell.angle_alpha   90.00
_cell.angle_beta   90.00
_cell.angle_gamma   90.00
#
_symmetry.space_group_name_H-M   'P 1'
#
loop_
_entity.id
_entity.type
_entity.pdbx_description
1 polymer ?
#
loop_
_entity_poly.entity_id
_entity_poly.type
_entity_poly.pdbx_seq_one_letter_code
_entity_poly.pdbx_strand_id
1 'polypeptide(L)'
;MMIDMYGENVVLRLPYLFICMLLIIYCLMFIIQKNWIEKNRRKQVLESRISEENTRLENMSMKVMNAMVRALGAKIQGEEEHLRQVAEYAKQIAHYKGLDEKMCSNAYSAGLLHEIGMVGIPDALIEKEKLTEEEYAVFKTYVDKSYAIIIMLRSSSAESIAEAVHYHRESYDGNGYPDKLKGEDIPLLARILAVADYADRHLRRGEVRESVIEKINALSGVRFEPKDAQIMIDILRE
;
A
#
# COMPACT_ATOMS: atom_id res chain seq x y z
N MET A 1 50.90 -53.93 54.61
CA MET A 1 50.33 -52.72 55.23
C MET A 1 50.75 -51.46 54.46
N MET A 2 50.40 -51.36 53.16
CA MET A 2 50.74 -50.18 52.28
C MET A 2 49.72 -49.98 51.16
N ILE A 3 48.49 -50.45 51.28
CA ILE A 3 47.48 -50.33 50.26
C ILE A 3 46.30 -49.37 50.67
N ASP A 4 46.17 -49.01 51.95
CA ASP A 4 45.02 -48.23 52.45
C ASP A 4 45.20 -46.72 52.48
N MET A 5 46.42 -46.18 52.25
CA MET A 5 46.62 -44.72 52.31
C MET A 5 46.17 -43.99 51.05
N TYR A 6 46.00 -44.67 49.91
CA TYR A 6 45.55 -44.04 48.67
C TYR A 6 44.01 -44.02 48.48
N GLY A 7 43.30 -44.96 49.04
CA GLY A 7 41.85 -45.11 48.95
C GLY A 7 41.07 -44.00 49.69
N GLU A 8 41.47 -43.63 50.90
CA GLU A 8 40.78 -42.58 51.66
C GLU A 8 40.91 -41.20 51.08
N ASN A 9 42.02 -40.86 50.45
CA ASN A 9 42.21 -39.59 49.79
C ASN A 9 41.39 -39.41 48.48
N VAL A 10 41.03 -40.49 47.78
CA VAL A 10 40.23 -40.48 46.59
C VAL A 10 38.75 -40.31 46.92
N VAL A 11 38.22 -40.99 47.92
CA VAL A 11 36.84 -40.93 48.39
C VAL A 11 36.51 -39.53 48.95
N LEU A 12 37.44 -38.88 49.65
CA LEU A 12 37.27 -37.50 50.15
C LEU A 12 37.33 -36.44 49.06
N ARG A 13 38.00 -36.70 47.95
CA ARG A 13 38.11 -35.74 46.82
C ARG A 13 36.92 -35.76 45.84
N LEU A 14 36.21 -36.89 45.74
CA LEU A 14 35.04 -37.04 44.86
C LEU A 14 33.93 -35.98 45.09
N PRO A 15 33.47 -35.69 46.35
CA PRO A 15 32.46 -34.66 46.59
C PRO A 15 32.94 -33.26 46.23
N TYR A 16 34.23 -32.93 46.41
CA TYR A 16 34.77 -31.63 45.99
C TYR A 16 34.80 -31.45 44.46
N LEU A 17 35.17 -32.49 43.72
CA LEU A 17 35.12 -32.47 42.26
C LEU A 17 33.71 -32.32 41.75
N PHE A 18 32.72 -32.95 42.37
CA PHE A 18 31.31 -32.84 42.03
C PHE A 18 30.79 -31.42 42.30
N ILE A 19 31.12 -30.80 43.43
CA ILE A 19 30.78 -29.41 43.75
C ILE A 19 31.41 -28.44 42.74
N CYS A 20 32.68 -28.62 42.39
CA CYS A 20 33.38 -27.80 41.41
C CYS A 20 32.69 -27.91 40.02
N MET A 21 32.30 -29.12 39.63
CA MET A 21 31.57 -29.34 38.34
C MET A 21 30.23 -28.63 38.35
N LEU A 22 29.46 -28.70 39.44
CA LEU A 22 28.18 -27.98 39.57
C LEU A 22 28.36 -26.47 39.51
N LEU A 23 29.39 -25.91 40.13
CA LEU A 23 29.73 -24.49 40.07
C LEU A 23 30.10 -24.05 38.65
N ILE A 24 30.87 -24.87 37.91
CA ILE A 24 31.21 -24.59 36.51
C ILE A 24 29.96 -24.60 35.67
N ILE A 25 29.07 -25.60 35.82
CA ILE A 25 27.79 -25.66 35.09
C ILE A 25 26.95 -24.43 35.39
N TYR A 26 26.84 -24.03 36.66
CA TYR A 26 26.10 -22.84 37.07
C TYR A 26 26.67 -21.57 36.42
N CYS A 27 28.01 -21.38 36.45
CA CYS A 27 28.68 -20.26 35.80
C CYS A 27 28.43 -20.23 34.27
N LEU A 28 28.51 -21.40 33.61
CA LEU A 28 28.23 -21.50 32.19
C LEU A 28 26.76 -21.14 31.86
N MET A 29 25.81 -21.68 32.63
CA MET A 29 24.39 -21.35 32.51
C MET A 29 24.16 -19.86 32.73
N PHE A 30 24.77 -19.23 33.72
CA PHE A 30 24.68 -17.79 33.96
C PHE A 30 25.22 -16.97 32.83
N ILE A 31 26.37 -17.36 32.25
CA ILE A 31 26.96 -16.67 31.07
C ILE A 31 26.03 -16.80 29.84
N ILE A 32 25.52 -18.00 29.58
CA ILE A 32 24.58 -18.26 28.49
C ILE A 32 23.32 -17.40 28.66
N GLN A 33 22.73 -17.39 29.84
CA GLN A 33 21.54 -16.60 30.15
C GLN A 33 21.79 -15.09 29.97
N LYS A 34 22.92 -14.58 30.47
CA LYS A 34 23.31 -13.19 30.31
C LYS A 34 23.45 -12.82 28.82
N ASN A 35 24.16 -13.63 28.05
CA ASN A 35 24.35 -13.41 26.61
C ASN A 35 23.01 -13.47 25.85
N TRP A 36 22.11 -14.38 26.22
CA TRP A 36 20.77 -14.49 25.64
C TRP A 36 19.94 -13.24 25.92
N ILE A 37 19.93 -12.73 27.16
CA ILE A 37 19.24 -11.52 27.57
C ILE A 37 19.78 -10.31 26.79
N GLU A 38 21.10 -10.14 26.69
CA GLU A 38 21.71 -9.05 25.93
C GLU A 38 21.36 -9.12 24.43
N LYS A 39 21.42 -10.32 23.85
CA LYS A 39 21.05 -10.52 22.43
C LYS A 39 19.59 -10.16 22.18
N ASN A 40 18.67 -10.59 23.04
CA ASN A 40 17.26 -10.26 22.91
C ASN A 40 17.00 -8.77 23.09
N ARG A 41 17.66 -8.13 24.06
CA ARG A 41 17.56 -6.67 24.26
C ARG A 41 18.03 -5.89 23.03
N ARG A 42 19.17 -6.28 22.43
CA ARG A 42 19.67 -5.65 21.20
C ARG A 42 18.69 -5.85 20.05
N LYS A 43 18.10 -7.04 19.92
CA LYS A 43 17.09 -7.33 18.89
C LYS A 43 15.85 -6.42 19.05
N GLN A 44 15.31 -6.30 20.26
CA GLN A 44 14.16 -5.43 20.55
C GLN A 44 14.44 -3.96 20.23
N VAL A 45 15.62 -3.45 20.62
CA VAL A 45 16.02 -2.07 20.31
C VAL A 45 16.17 -1.84 18.80
N LEU A 46 16.68 -2.83 18.07
CA LEU A 46 16.79 -2.73 16.61
C LEU A 46 15.40 -2.75 15.95
N GLU A 47 14.52 -3.63 16.38
CA GLU A 47 13.14 -3.72 15.87
C GLU A 47 12.35 -2.43 16.13
N SER A 48 12.49 -1.83 17.32
CA SER A 48 11.83 -0.55 17.61
C SER A 48 12.36 0.60 16.73
N ARG A 49 13.69 0.66 16.51
CA ARG A 49 14.29 1.68 15.61
C ARG A 49 13.84 1.50 14.16
N ILE A 50 13.77 0.26 13.67
CA ILE A 50 13.25 -0.02 12.32
C ILE A 50 11.80 0.42 12.20
N SER A 51 10.98 0.11 13.21
CA SER A 51 9.56 0.53 13.24
C SER A 51 9.41 2.05 13.25
N GLU A 52 10.19 2.75 14.08
CA GLU A 52 10.19 4.22 14.14
C GLU A 52 10.59 4.85 12.79
N GLU A 53 11.65 4.32 12.17
CA GLU A 53 12.13 4.83 10.88
C GLU A 53 11.12 4.55 9.75
N ASN A 54 10.50 3.37 9.74
CA ASN A 54 9.45 3.06 8.78
C ASN A 54 8.26 4.02 8.92
N THR A 55 7.79 4.28 10.15
CA THR A 55 6.71 5.25 10.41
C THR A 55 7.10 6.66 9.95
N ARG A 56 8.36 7.05 10.16
CA ARG A 56 8.86 8.34 9.70
C ARG A 56 8.87 8.45 8.17
N LEU A 57 9.31 7.38 7.48
CA LEU A 57 9.31 7.32 6.02
C LEU A 57 7.88 7.35 5.44
N GLU A 58 6.95 6.63 6.04
CA GLU A 58 5.53 6.65 5.65
C GLU A 58 4.92 8.05 5.81
N ASN A 59 5.16 8.71 6.94
CA ASN A 59 4.71 10.08 7.18
C ASN A 59 5.33 11.08 6.18
N MET A 60 6.60 10.90 5.81
CA MET A 60 7.27 11.73 4.82
C MET A 60 6.71 11.49 3.42
N SER A 61 6.46 10.24 3.04
CA SER A 61 5.82 9.88 1.79
C SER A 61 4.43 10.52 1.67
N MET A 62 3.61 10.45 2.72
CA MET A 62 2.29 11.08 2.74
C MET A 62 2.37 12.61 2.58
N LYS A 63 3.35 13.27 3.20
CA LYS A 63 3.57 14.72 3.01
C LYS A 63 3.92 15.05 1.56
N VAL A 64 4.75 14.26 0.91
CA VAL A 64 5.11 14.43 -0.50
C VAL A 64 3.89 14.23 -1.38
N MET A 65 3.11 13.17 -1.19
CA MET A 65 1.87 12.93 -1.92
C MET A 65 0.88 14.09 -1.78
N ASN A 66 0.67 14.60 -0.57
CA ASN A 66 -0.18 15.77 -0.35
C ASN A 66 0.34 17.04 -1.03
N ALA A 67 1.65 17.25 -1.11
CA ALA A 67 2.23 18.36 -1.85
C ALA A 67 1.98 18.22 -3.37
N MET A 68 2.08 17.01 -3.91
CA MET A 68 1.78 16.71 -5.32
C MET A 68 0.30 16.96 -5.64
N VAL A 69 -0.62 16.50 -4.77
CA VAL A 69 -2.07 16.74 -4.90
C VAL A 69 -2.38 18.25 -4.95
N ARG A 70 -1.79 19.03 -4.04
CA ARG A 70 -1.95 20.49 -4.05
C ARG A 70 -1.36 21.15 -5.28
N ALA A 71 -0.23 20.68 -5.78
CA ALA A 71 0.37 21.19 -6.99
C ALA A 71 -0.54 20.93 -8.22
N LEU A 72 -1.16 19.76 -8.29
CA LEU A 72 -2.12 19.46 -9.34
C LEU A 72 -3.40 20.29 -9.19
N GLY A 73 -3.93 20.46 -7.95
CA GLY A 73 -5.07 21.33 -7.69
C GLY A 73 -4.82 22.80 -8.00
N ALA A 74 -3.58 23.26 -7.92
CA ALA A 74 -3.19 24.62 -8.38
C ALA A 74 -3.19 24.74 -9.92
N LYS A 75 -2.95 23.64 -10.64
CA LYS A 75 -3.00 23.58 -12.10
C LYS A 75 -4.43 23.39 -12.63
N ILE A 76 -5.22 22.54 -11.99
CA ILE A 76 -6.57 22.17 -12.44
C ILE A 76 -7.54 22.46 -11.28
N GLN A 77 -8.46 23.41 -11.52
CA GLN A 77 -9.41 23.83 -10.50
C GLN A 77 -10.36 22.68 -10.10
N GLY A 78 -10.49 22.45 -8.79
CA GLY A 78 -11.36 21.41 -8.24
C GLY A 78 -10.73 20.01 -8.21
N GLU A 79 -9.53 19.82 -8.75
CA GLU A 79 -8.88 18.51 -8.83
C GLU A 79 -8.44 17.99 -7.46
N GLU A 80 -8.01 18.87 -6.54
CA GLU A 80 -7.62 18.44 -5.19
C GLU A 80 -8.74 17.70 -4.45
N GLU A 81 -9.97 18.24 -4.49
CA GLU A 81 -11.14 17.61 -3.87
C GLU A 81 -11.52 16.31 -4.56
N HIS A 82 -11.41 16.26 -5.91
CA HIS A 82 -11.61 15.04 -6.67
C HIS A 82 -10.67 13.92 -6.21
N LEU A 83 -9.37 14.18 -6.24
CA LEU A 83 -8.35 13.20 -5.84
C LEU A 83 -8.57 12.69 -4.40
N ARG A 84 -8.93 13.59 -3.47
CA ARG A 84 -9.21 13.21 -2.07
C ARG A 84 -10.46 12.35 -1.94
N GLN A 85 -11.53 12.70 -2.66
CA GLN A 85 -12.77 11.92 -2.60
C GLN A 85 -12.60 10.55 -3.24
N VAL A 86 -11.91 10.45 -4.38
CA VAL A 86 -11.57 9.17 -5.01
C VAL A 86 -10.71 8.32 -4.10
N ALA A 87 -9.75 8.92 -3.38
CA ALA A 87 -8.93 8.21 -2.42
C ALA A 87 -9.76 7.60 -1.26
N GLU A 88 -10.72 8.36 -0.73
CA GLU A 88 -11.62 7.86 0.32
C GLU A 88 -12.52 6.72 -0.20
N TYR A 89 -13.12 6.86 -1.37
CA TYR A 89 -13.93 5.80 -1.97
C TYR A 89 -13.09 4.53 -2.25
N ALA A 90 -11.90 4.68 -2.82
CA ALA A 90 -11.02 3.55 -3.07
C ALA A 90 -10.62 2.81 -1.78
N LYS A 91 -10.32 3.54 -0.71
CA LYS A 91 -10.04 2.98 0.61
C LYS A 91 -11.25 2.24 1.18
N GLN A 92 -12.44 2.83 1.11
CA GLN A 92 -13.68 2.20 1.59
C GLN A 92 -13.99 0.92 0.82
N ILE A 93 -13.90 0.93 -0.52
CA ILE A 93 -14.11 -0.28 -1.34
C ILE A 93 -13.11 -1.36 -0.93
N ALA A 94 -11.83 -1.02 -0.77
CA ALA A 94 -10.80 -1.96 -0.32
C ALA A 94 -11.13 -2.56 1.05
N HIS A 95 -11.59 -1.75 2.00
CA HIS A 95 -12.01 -2.18 3.33
C HIS A 95 -13.23 -3.12 3.28
N TYR A 96 -14.30 -2.76 2.58
CA TYR A 96 -15.49 -3.60 2.44
C TYR A 96 -15.22 -4.89 1.64
N LYS A 97 -14.19 -4.89 0.82
CA LYS A 97 -13.69 -6.08 0.12
C LYS A 97 -12.91 -7.03 1.05
N GLY A 98 -12.56 -6.58 2.27
CA GLY A 98 -11.85 -7.35 3.28
C GLY A 98 -10.33 -7.37 3.08
N LEU A 99 -9.77 -6.36 2.41
CA LEU A 99 -8.34 -6.22 2.22
C LEU A 99 -7.67 -5.76 3.53
N ASP A 100 -6.38 -6.09 3.69
CA ASP A 100 -5.61 -5.67 4.85
C ASP A 100 -5.37 -4.14 4.88
N GLU A 101 -4.93 -3.62 6.02
CA GLU A 101 -4.70 -2.18 6.22
C GLU A 101 -3.67 -1.61 5.24
N LYS A 102 -2.66 -2.40 4.87
CA LYS A 102 -1.66 -1.99 3.88
C LYS A 102 -2.29 -1.81 2.50
N MET A 103 -3.12 -2.74 2.07
CA MET A 103 -3.83 -2.64 0.80
C MET A 103 -4.85 -1.51 0.79
N CYS A 104 -5.55 -1.27 1.90
CA CYS A 104 -6.44 -0.11 2.06
C CYS A 104 -5.66 1.22 1.96
N SER A 105 -4.49 1.30 2.58
CA SER A 105 -3.60 2.47 2.47
C SER A 105 -3.06 2.67 1.06
N ASN A 106 -2.74 1.57 0.35
CA ASN A 106 -2.31 1.63 -1.04
C ASN A 106 -3.45 2.10 -1.96
N ALA A 107 -4.69 1.63 -1.74
CA ALA A 107 -5.86 2.10 -2.48
C ALA A 107 -6.09 3.61 -2.29
N TYR A 108 -5.97 4.10 -1.05
CA TYR A 108 -6.02 5.52 -0.73
C TYR A 108 -4.96 6.32 -1.47
N SER A 109 -3.71 5.86 -1.43
CA SER A 109 -2.58 6.53 -2.09
C SER A 109 -2.73 6.51 -3.62
N ALA A 110 -3.23 5.42 -4.20
CA ALA A 110 -3.55 5.33 -5.61
C ALA A 110 -4.62 6.35 -6.01
N GLY A 111 -5.68 6.49 -5.21
CA GLY A 111 -6.71 7.51 -5.42
C GLY A 111 -6.17 8.93 -5.37
N LEU A 112 -5.27 9.24 -4.43
CA LEU A 112 -4.62 10.56 -4.36
C LEU A 112 -3.75 10.89 -5.57
N LEU A 113 -3.15 9.90 -6.21
CA LEU A 113 -2.11 10.08 -7.22
C LEU A 113 -2.55 9.70 -8.64
N HIS A 114 -3.79 9.24 -8.84
CA HIS A 114 -4.20 8.62 -10.10
C HIS A 114 -4.11 9.57 -11.33
N GLU A 115 -4.14 10.87 -11.10
CA GLU A 115 -4.03 11.88 -12.15
C GLU A 115 -2.78 12.75 -12.06
N ILE A 116 -1.80 12.38 -11.21
CA ILE A 116 -0.59 13.21 -11.04
C ILE A 116 0.17 13.45 -12.34
N GLY A 117 0.08 12.54 -13.30
CA GLY A 117 0.66 12.69 -14.63
C GLY A 117 0.06 13.81 -15.47
N MET A 118 -1.12 14.35 -15.09
CA MET A 118 -1.73 15.53 -15.73
C MET A 118 -0.84 16.78 -15.61
N VAL A 119 0.09 16.80 -14.66
CA VAL A 119 1.12 17.86 -14.59
C VAL A 119 1.93 17.94 -15.89
N GLY A 120 2.15 16.79 -16.55
CA GLY A 120 2.88 16.70 -17.82
C GLY A 120 2.01 16.80 -19.08
N ILE A 121 0.72 17.11 -18.97
CA ILE A 121 -0.18 17.32 -20.10
C ILE A 121 -0.32 18.83 -20.36
N PRO A 122 -0.25 19.30 -21.62
CA PRO A 122 -0.45 20.70 -21.95
C PRO A 122 -1.83 21.22 -21.52
N ASP A 123 -1.89 22.42 -20.93
CA ASP A 123 -3.13 23.03 -20.43
C ASP A 123 -4.19 23.15 -21.53
N ALA A 124 -3.78 23.48 -22.75
CA ALA A 124 -4.66 23.55 -23.91
C ALA A 124 -5.41 22.24 -24.23
N LEU A 125 -4.86 21.07 -23.82
CA LEU A 125 -5.56 19.80 -23.98
C LEU A 125 -6.46 19.48 -22.77
N ILE A 126 -6.13 19.99 -21.60
CA ILE A 126 -6.92 19.79 -20.37
C ILE A 126 -8.20 20.62 -20.42
N GLU A 127 -8.12 21.86 -20.92
CA GLU A 127 -9.23 22.81 -20.98
C GLU A 127 -10.15 22.61 -22.18
N LYS A 128 -9.75 21.77 -23.13
CA LYS A 128 -10.49 21.59 -24.39
C LYS A 128 -11.68 20.65 -24.20
N GLU A 129 -12.88 21.11 -24.57
CA GLU A 129 -14.12 20.32 -24.46
C GLU A 129 -14.13 19.04 -25.32
N LYS A 130 -13.53 19.11 -26.52
CA LYS A 130 -13.46 17.97 -27.46
C LYS A 130 -12.06 17.86 -28.04
N LEU A 131 -11.42 16.73 -27.76
CA LEU A 131 -10.11 16.40 -28.33
C LEU A 131 -10.27 15.68 -29.67
N THR A 132 -9.34 15.91 -30.60
CA THR A 132 -9.18 15.05 -31.79
C THR A 132 -8.61 13.68 -31.36
N GLU A 133 -8.56 12.70 -32.27
CA GLU A 133 -7.98 11.38 -31.94
C GLU A 133 -6.50 11.48 -31.57
N GLU A 134 -5.74 12.32 -32.27
CA GLU A 134 -4.32 12.58 -32.00
C GLU A 134 -4.12 13.27 -30.65
N GLU A 135 -4.93 14.28 -30.34
CA GLU A 135 -4.90 14.98 -29.06
C GLU A 135 -5.30 14.04 -27.91
N TYR A 136 -6.31 13.20 -28.12
CA TYR A 136 -6.72 12.21 -27.14
C TYR A 136 -5.64 11.14 -26.91
N ALA A 137 -4.89 10.76 -27.95
CA ALA A 137 -3.74 9.87 -27.80
C ALA A 137 -2.67 10.50 -26.89
N VAL A 138 -2.38 11.81 -27.06
CA VAL A 138 -1.47 12.54 -26.17
C VAL A 138 -2.04 12.64 -24.76
N PHE A 139 -3.33 12.98 -24.63
CA PHE A 139 -4.00 13.08 -23.33
C PHE A 139 -3.89 11.78 -22.54
N LYS A 140 -4.15 10.63 -23.15
CA LYS A 140 -4.07 9.31 -22.50
C LYS A 140 -2.70 9.01 -21.90
N THR A 141 -1.62 9.63 -22.37
CA THR A 141 -0.27 9.39 -21.82
C THR A 141 -0.11 9.84 -20.37
N TYR A 142 -1.12 10.50 -19.78
CA TYR A 142 -1.04 10.88 -18.37
C TYR A 142 -0.92 9.67 -17.43
N VAL A 143 -1.49 8.51 -17.80
CA VAL A 143 -1.37 7.28 -16.99
C VAL A 143 0.09 6.79 -16.95
N ASP A 144 0.81 6.83 -18.10
CA ASP A 144 2.23 6.49 -18.17
C ASP A 144 3.09 7.45 -17.36
N LYS A 145 2.78 8.77 -17.46
CA LYS A 145 3.47 9.81 -16.68
C LYS A 145 3.22 9.65 -15.19
N SER A 146 1.98 9.32 -14.80
CA SER A 146 1.65 9.02 -13.40
C SER A 146 2.45 7.83 -12.87
N TYR A 147 2.50 6.73 -13.64
CA TYR A 147 3.31 5.56 -13.30
C TYR A 147 4.78 5.95 -13.10
N ALA A 148 5.37 6.66 -14.05
CA ALA A 148 6.76 7.09 -14.01
C ALA A 148 7.09 7.97 -12.79
N ILE A 149 6.17 8.85 -12.38
CA ILE A 149 6.33 9.69 -11.19
C ILE A 149 6.25 8.86 -9.92
N ILE A 150 5.26 7.95 -9.81
CA ILE A 150 5.01 7.18 -8.60
C ILE A 150 6.12 6.17 -8.32
N ILE A 151 6.62 5.49 -9.35
CA ILE A 151 7.69 4.49 -9.19
C ILE A 151 9.00 5.13 -8.66
N MET A 152 9.22 6.42 -8.89
CA MET A 152 10.37 7.15 -8.37
C MET A 152 10.33 7.36 -6.84
N LEU A 153 9.18 7.20 -6.20
CA LEU A 153 9.04 7.33 -4.74
C LEU A 153 9.77 6.21 -3.98
N ARG A 154 10.09 5.10 -4.64
CA ARG A 154 10.87 3.97 -4.11
C ARG A 154 10.38 3.43 -2.76
N SER A 155 9.10 3.61 -2.44
CA SER A 155 8.48 3.01 -1.26
C SER A 155 8.18 1.53 -1.50
N SER A 156 8.00 0.75 -0.44
CA SER A 156 7.62 -0.67 -0.53
C SER A 156 6.27 -0.91 -1.21
N SER A 157 5.47 0.12 -1.36
CA SER A 157 4.15 0.10 -2.01
C SER A 157 4.13 0.81 -3.36
N ALA A 158 5.24 1.45 -3.78
CA ALA A 158 5.28 2.29 -4.97
C ALA A 158 4.87 1.53 -6.25
N GLU A 159 5.32 0.29 -6.41
CA GLU A 159 4.98 -0.55 -7.56
C GLU A 159 3.47 -0.84 -7.62
N SER A 160 2.88 -1.32 -6.53
CA SER A 160 1.44 -1.62 -6.46
C SER A 160 0.57 -0.37 -6.68
N ILE A 161 0.99 0.80 -6.17
CA ILE A 161 0.30 2.07 -6.38
C ILE A 161 0.46 2.53 -7.84
N ALA A 162 1.66 2.44 -8.40
CA ALA A 162 1.95 2.82 -9.77
C ALA A 162 1.15 1.97 -10.77
N GLU A 163 1.09 0.65 -10.60
CA GLU A 163 0.28 -0.25 -11.42
C GLU A 163 -1.21 0.08 -11.31
N ALA A 164 -1.72 0.31 -10.09
CA ALA A 164 -3.11 0.71 -9.90
C ALA A 164 -3.45 1.97 -10.69
N VAL A 165 -2.57 2.96 -10.64
CA VAL A 165 -2.74 4.23 -11.35
C VAL A 165 -2.55 4.07 -12.87
N HIS A 166 -1.63 3.23 -13.31
CA HIS A 166 -1.40 2.99 -14.74
C HIS A 166 -2.64 2.36 -15.41
N TYR A 167 -3.25 1.38 -14.73
CA TYR A 167 -4.32 0.55 -15.29
C TYR A 167 -5.74 0.96 -14.87
N HIS A 168 -5.94 2.06 -14.14
CA HIS A 168 -7.31 2.44 -13.69
C HIS A 168 -8.26 2.85 -14.83
N ARG A 169 -7.73 3.04 -16.04
CA ARG A 169 -8.53 3.30 -17.25
C ARG A 169 -8.81 2.04 -18.07
N GLU A 170 -8.35 0.90 -17.60
CA GLU A 170 -8.78 -0.38 -18.17
C GLU A 170 -10.26 -0.61 -17.91
N SER A 171 -10.89 -1.37 -18.79
CA SER A 171 -12.29 -1.78 -18.69
C SER A 171 -12.38 -3.27 -18.48
N TYR A 172 -13.26 -3.72 -17.60
CA TYR A 172 -13.38 -5.14 -17.23
C TYR A 172 -13.62 -6.07 -18.43
N ASP A 173 -14.26 -5.57 -19.49
CA ASP A 173 -14.48 -6.24 -20.77
C ASP A 173 -13.29 -6.24 -21.73
N GLY A 174 -12.19 -5.50 -21.41
CA GLY A 174 -10.99 -5.38 -22.22
C GLY A 174 -11.02 -4.26 -23.27
N ASN A 175 -12.01 -3.35 -23.22
CA ASN A 175 -12.10 -2.20 -24.13
C ASN A 175 -11.47 -0.92 -23.57
N GLY A 176 -10.67 -1.04 -22.48
CA GLY A 176 -9.97 0.07 -21.84
C GLY A 176 -8.63 0.43 -22.48
N TYR A 177 -7.80 1.13 -21.70
CA TYR A 177 -6.43 1.47 -22.05
C TYR A 177 -5.55 1.55 -20.79
N PRO A 178 -4.20 1.41 -20.86
CA PRO A 178 -3.38 1.44 -22.08
C PRO A 178 -3.26 0.09 -22.81
N ASP A 179 -3.32 -1.06 -22.07
CA ASP A 179 -2.90 -2.36 -22.60
C ASP A 179 -4.07 -3.28 -22.96
N LYS A 180 -5.32 -2.82 -22.78
CA LYS A 180 -6.55 -3.57 -23.01
C LYS A 180 -6.64 -4.86 -22.18
N LEU A 181 -6.22 -4.76 -20.93
CA LEU A 181 -6.36 -5.84 -19.96
C LEU A 181 -7.83 -6.16 -19.70
N LYS A 182 -8.12 -7.43 -19.40
CA LYS A 182 -9.49 -7.90 -19.23
C LYS A 182 -9.68 -8.65 -17.93
N GLY A 183 -10.81 -8.43 -17.27
CA GLY A 183 -11.20 -9.19 -16.09
C GLY A 183 -10.21 -9.06 -14.95
N GLU A 184 -9.75 -10.20 -14.45
CA GLU A 184 -8.80 -10.26 -13.33
C GLU A 184 -7.34 -10.00 -13.72
N ASP A 185 -7.02 -9.92 -15.02
CA ASP A 185 -5.70 -9.47 -15.49
C ASP A 185 -5.46 -7.98 -15.14
N ILE A 186 -6.55 -7.21 -14.94
CA ILE A 186 -6.47 -5.84 -14.43
C ILE A 186 -6.10 -5.91 -12.94
N PRO A 187 -5.03 -5.20 -12.49
CA PRO A 187 -4.64 -5.20 -11.08
C PRO A 187 -5.82 -4.82 -10.16
N LEU A 188 -5.90 -5.51 -9.01
CA LEU A 188 -7.01 -5.35 -8.06
C LEU A 188 -7.29 -3.88 -7.70
N LEU A 189 -6.25 -3.13 -7.35
CA LEU A 189 -6.40 -1.73 -6.96
C LEU A 189 -6.79 -0.84 -8.13
N ALA A 190 -6.44 -1.20 -9.37
CA ALA A 190 -6.88 -0.49 -10.57
C ALA A 190 -8.39 -0.65 -10.80
N ARG A 191 -8.93 -1.87 -10.59
CA ARG A 191 -10.37 -2.14 -10.66
C ARG A 191 -11.16 -1.34 -9.64
N ILE A 192 -10.68 -1.29 -8.40
CA ILE A 192 -11.26 -0.47 -7.31
C ILE A 192 -11.25 1.01 -7.69
N LEU A 193 -10.10 1.49 -8.18
CA LEU A 193 -9.90 2.89 -8.53
C LEU A 193 -10.82 3.32 -9.70
N ALA A 194 -11.02 2.45 -10.68
CA ALA A 194 -11.86 2.73 -11.84
C ALA A 194 -13.31 3.10 -11.47
N VAL A 195 -13.93 2.38 -10.54
CA VAL A 195 -15.31 2.67 -10.11
C VAL A 195 -15.37 3.86 -9.16
N ALA A 196 -14.36 4.05 -8.31
CA ALA A 196 -14.26 5.19 -7.41
C ALA A 196 -14.14 6.52 -8.18
N ASP A 197 -13.24 6.59 -9.17
CA ASP A 197 -13.07 7.74 -10.06
C ASP A 197 -14.34 8.04 -10.85
N TYR A 198 -14.98 7.00 -11.41
CA TYR A 198 -16.23 7.17 -12.15
C TYR A 198 -17.33 7.79 -11.28
N ALA A 199 -17.52 7.29 -10.09
CA ALA A 199 -18.56 7.78 -9.18
C ALA A 199 -18.35 9.26 -8.84
N ASP A 200 -17.14 9.65 -8.41
CA ASP A 200 -16.88 11.04 -8.04
C ASP A 200 -16.99 11.99 -9.23
N ARG A 201 -16.48 11.64 -10.42
CA ARG A 201 -16.60 12.48 -11.62
C ARG A 201 -18.04 12.78 -12.02
N HIS A 202 -18.93 11.80 -11.89
CA HIS A 202 -20.34 12.01 -12.21
C HIS A 202 -21.05 12.85 -11.15
N LEU A 203 -20.80 12.61 -9.86
CA LEU A 203 -21.34 13.41 -8.77
C LEU A 203 -20.89 14.88 -8.86
N ARG A 204 -19.62 15.13 -9.18
CA ARG A 204 -19.07 16.49 -9.35
C ARG A 204 -19.63 17.25 -10.56
N ARG A 205 -20.12 16.53 -11.55
CA ARG A 205 -20.85 17.13 -12.68
C ARG A 205 -22.28 17.51 -12.33
N GLY A 206 -22.69 17.33 -11.06
CA GLY A 206 -24.02 17.64 -10.56
C GLY A 206 -25.08 16.58 -10.85
N GLU A 207 -24.65 15.37 -11.24
CA GLU A 207 -25.59 14.25 -11.38
C GLU A 207 -26.10 13.82 -10.01
N VAL A 208 -27.40 13.51 -9.94
CA VAL A 208 -27.99 12.99 -8.72
C VAL A 208 -27.48 11.58 -8.43
N ARG A 209 -27.35 11.27 -7.15
CA ARG A 209 -26.74 10.03 -6.66
C ARG A 209 -27.41 8.77 -7.24
N GLU A 210 -28.72 8.77 -7.33
CA GLU A 210 -29.52 7.67 -7.86
C GLU A 210 -29.16 7.38 -9.34
N SER A 211 -28.98 8.42 -10.15
CA SER A 211 -28.55 8.28 -11.54
C SER A 211 -27.13 7.68 -11.65
N VAL A 212 -26.23 8.08 -10.75
CA VAL A 212 -24.86 7.51 -10.73
C VAL A 212 -24.91 6.03 -10.34
N ILE A 213 -25.74 5.66 -9.36
CA ILE A 213 -25.96 4.27 -8.97
C ILE A 213 -26.47 3.42 -10.15
N GLU A 214 -27.49 3.91 -10.88
CA GLU A 214 -28.05 3.24 -12.06
C GLU A 214 -26.97 3.02 -13.14
N LYS A 215 -26.14 4.04 -13.40
CA LYS A 215 -25.03 3.96 -14.37
C LYS A 215 -23.97 2.94 -13.95
N ILE A 216 -23.55 2.94 -12.66
CA ILE A 216 -22.57 1.97 -12.16
C ILE A 216 -23.14 0.55 -12.29
N ASN A 217 -24.40 0.35 -11.94
CA ASN A 217 -25.06 -0.94 -12.06
C ASN A 217 -25.11 -1.42 -13.54
N ALA A 218 -25.45 -0.54 -14.46
CA ALA A 218 -25.48 -0.86 -15.90
C ALA A 218 -24.09 -1.18 -16.48
N LEU A 219 -23.02 -0.66 -15.89
CA LEU A 219 -21.63 -0.88 -16.29
C LEU A 219 -20.95 -2.02 -15.54
N SER A 220 -21.65 -2.66 -14.59
CA SER A 220 -21.18 -3.82 -13.85
C SER A 220 -20.94 -5.02 -14.80
N GLY A 221 -19.76 -5.62 -14.74
CA GLY A 221 -19.33 -6.69 -15.64
C GLY A 221 -18.89 -6.23 -17.04
N VAL A 222 -19.11 -4.96 -17.38
CA VAL A 222 -18.66 -4.34 -18.64
C VAL A 222 -17.42 -3.47 -18.35
N ARG A 223 -17.60 -2.38 -17.64
CA ARG A 223 -16.51 -1.47 -17.30
C ARG A 223 -15.89 -1.78 -15.93
N PHE A 224 -16.70 -2.21 -14.97
CA PHE A 224 -16.29 -2.44 -13.60
C PHE A 224 -16.40 -3.90 -13.19
N GLU A 225 -15.52 -4.35 -12.30
CA GLU A 225 -15.68 -5.62 -11.62
C GLU A 225 -17.03 -5.62 -10.88
N PRO A 226 -17.87 -6.66 -11.04
CA PRO A 226 -19.22 -6.68 -10.43
C PRO A 226 -19.23 -6.48 -8.92
N LYS A 227 -18.24 -7.05 -8.21
CA LYS A 227 -18.13 -6.90 -6.75
C LYS A 227 -17.78 -5.47 -6.34
N ASP A 228 -16.87 -4.82 -7.06
CA ASP A 228 -16.46 -3.45 -6.77
C ASP A 228 -17.59 -2.46 -7.10
N ALA A 229 -18.30 -2.69 -8.20
CA ALA A 229 -19.49 -1.92 -8.56
C ALA A 229 -20.56 -2.01 -7.46
N GLN A 230 -20.86 -3.22 -6.96
CA GLN A 230 -21.85 -3.40 -5.89
C GLN A 230 -21.44 -2.69 -4.61
N ILE A 231 -20.19 -2.81 -4.18
CA ILE A 231 -19.70 -2.13 -2.97
C ILE A 231 -19.80 -0.61 -3.13
N MET A 232 -19.43 -0.07 -4.30
CA MET A 232 -19.57 1.37 -4.54
C MET A 232 -21.04 1.84 -4.50
N ILE A 233 -21.96 1.05 -5.05
CA ILE A 233 -23.40 1.31 -4.97
C ILE A 233 -23.86 1.36 -3.50
N ASP A 234 -23.40 0.43 -2.68
CA ASP A 234 -23.77 0.36 -1.27
C ASP A 234 -23.21 1.58 -0.50
N ILE A 235 -21.97 1.98 -0.76
CA ILE A 235 -21.36 3.22 -0.22
C ILE A 235 -22.18 4.47 -0.62
N LEU A 236 -22.67 4.52 -1.86
CA LEU A 236 -23.46 5.67 -2.32
C LEU A 236 -24.89 5.70 -1.73
N ARG A 237 -25.38 4.61 -1.15
CA ARG A 237 -26.68 4.54 -0.49
C ARG A 237 -26.65 4.91 0.99
N GLU A 238 -25.48 4.84 1.62
CA GLU A 238 -25.24 5.33 3.00
C GLU A 238 -25.23 6.87 3.07
#